data_5a7bb4e17fca9b76403cc9549c878b3b
#
_entry.id   5a7bb4e17fca9b76403cc9549c878b3b
#
_cell.length_a   1.000
_cell.length_b   1.000
_cell.length_c   1.000
_cell.angle_alpha   90.00
_cell.angle_beta   90.00
_cell.angle_gamma   90.00
#
_symmetry.space_group_name_H-M   'P 1'
#
loop_
_entity.id
_entity.type
_entity.pdbx_description
1 polymer ?
#
loop_
_entity_poly.entity_id
_entity_poly.type
_entity_poly.pdbx_seq_one_letter_code
_entity_poly.pdbx_strand_id
1 'polypeptide(L)'
;MSDPIVRPHSKSLLAKFGELVKDTLTSQVVTLWRVFRHLFVATDTVQYPEQQPHMFSRWRGRIILTRDPDGEERCVACNLCAVACPVDCIALQKTEDEEGRWYPEFFRINFSRCIMCGFCEEACPTNAIQLTPDFEMAEYKRQDMVWEKADLLIAGTGKYHETNFYRVAGKSIGGKDKGEARNELPPVDVRSLLP
;
A
#
# COMPACT_ATOMS: atom_id res chain seq x y z
N MET A 1 -19.87 -56.12 -24.74
CA MET A 1 -21.05 -55.61 -25.49
C MET A 1 -20.88 -54.12 -25.52
N SER A 2 -20.41 -53.60 -26.66
CA SER A 2 -20.14 -52.17 -26.88
C SER A 2 -21.39 -51.54 -27.48
N ASP A 3 -21.96 -50.56 -26.77
CA ASP A 3 -23.11 -49.81 -27.27
C ASP A 3 -22.76 -49.08 -28.58
N PRO A 4 -23.66 -49.14 -29.60
CA PRO A 4 -23.42 -48.43 -30.83
C PRO A 4 -23.49 -46.94 -30.60
N ILE A 5 -22.40 -46.24 -30.92
CA ILE A 5 -22.32 -44.77 -30.94
C ILE A 5 -23.36 -44.27 -31.96
N VAL A 6 -24.51 -43.83 -31.45
CA VAL A 6 -25.53 -43.17 -32.28
C VAL A 6 -24.94 -41.83 -32.74
N ARG A 7 -24.51 -41.78 -34.01
CA ARG A 7 -24.11 -40.50 -34.63
C ARG A 7 -25.37 -39.64 -34.77
N PRO A 8 -25.36 -38.40 -34.23
CA PRO A 8 -26.52 -37.54 -34.41
C PRO A 8 -26.75 -37.27 -35.91
N HIS A 9 -27.97 -37.41 -36.33
CA HIS A 9 -28.41 -37.11 -37.71
C HIS A 9 -27.87 -35.74 -38.12
N SER A 10 -27.13 -35.65 -39.20
CA SER A 10 -26.59 -34.40 -39.71
C SER A 10 -27.74 -33.52 -40.19
N LYS A 11 -28.09 -32.53 -39.41
CA LYS A 11 -29.06 -31.50 -39.80
C LYS A 11 -28.61 -30.90 -41.14
N SER A 12 -29.57 -30.61 -42.01
CA SER A 12 -29.28 -29.98 -43.30
C SER A 12 -28.55 -28.64 -43.08
N LEU A 13 -27.73 -28.22 -44.02
CA LEU A 13 -26.94 -26.99 -43.95
C LEU A 13 -27.83 -25.77 -43.71
N LEU A 14 -29.03 -25.74 -44.30
CA LEU A 14 -30.03 -24.69 -44.09
C LEU A 14 -30.59 -24.66 -42.67
N ALA A 15 -30.80 -25.86 -42.05
CA ALA A 15 -31.24 -25.91 -40.65
C ALA A 15 -30.17 -25.43 -39.69
N LYS A 16 -28.91 -25.76 -39.91
CA LYS A 16 -27.77 -25.25 -39.12
C LYS A 16 -27.62 -23.74 -39.26
N PHE A 17 -27.78 -23.21 -40.45
CA PHE A 17 -27.74 -21.78 -40.69
C PHE A 17 -28.88 -21.04 -39.98
N GLY A 18 -30.11 -21.59 -40.03
CA GLY A 18 -31.26 -21.04 -39.33
C GLY A 18 -31.07 -21.02 -37.79
N GLU A 19 -30.51 -22.08 -37.21
CA GLU A 19 -30.15 -22.14 -35.79
C GLU A 19 -29.11 -21.09 -35.46
N LEU A 20 -28.04 -20.97 -36.24
CA LEU A 20 -26.98 -19.95 -36.03
C LEU A 20 -27.54 -18.54 -36.07
N VAL A 21 -28.37 -18.19 -37.02
CA VAL A 21 -29.02 -16.88 -37.14
C VAL A 21 -29.92 -16.62 -35.94
N LYS A 22 -30.72 -17.62 -35.54
CA LYS A 22 -31.58 -17.49 -34.35
C LYS A 22 -30.76 -17.27 -33.07
N ASP A 23 -29.72 -18.05 -32.87
CA ASP A 23 -28.86 -17.93 -31.66
C ASP A 23 -28.14 -16.57 -31.63
N THR A 24 -27.67 -16.08 -32.79
CA THR A 24 -27.04 -14.78 -32.91
C THR A 24 -28.04 -13.67 -32.58
N LEU A 25 -29.23 -13.68 -33.14
CA LEU A 25 -30.26 -12.69 -32.90
C LEU A 25 -30.73 -12.68 -31.43
N THR A 26 -30.97 -13.88 -30.87
CA THR A 26 -31.37 -13.98 -29.45
C THR A 26 -30.29 -13.50 -28.52
N SER A 27 -29.03 -13.82 -28.80
CA SER A 27 -27.86 -13.34 -28.04
C SER A 27 -27.77 -11.81 -28.09
N GLN A 28 -27.94 -11.21 -29.26
CA GLN A 28 -27.92 -9.74 -29.42
C GLN A 28 -29.02 -9.05 -28.61
N VAL A 29 -30.25 -9.56 -28.71
CA VAL A 29 -31.42 -9.00 -28.00
C VAL A 29 -31.23 -9.12 -26.47
N VAL A 30 -30.79 -10.28 -25.99
CA VAL A 30 -30.56 -10.50 -24.55
C VAL A 30 -29.44 -9.58 -24.04
N THR A 31 -28.37 -9.44 -24.80
CA THR A 31 -27.26 -8.56 -24.40
C THR A 31 -27.71 -7.09 -24.37
N LEU A 32 -28.43 -6.64 -25.41
CA LEU A 32 -28.95 -5.28 -25.46
C LEU A 32 -29.91 -5.00 -24.30
N TRP A 33 -30.79 -5.95 -23.98
CA TRP A 33 -31.69 -5.84 -22.82
C TRP A 33 -30.93 -5.72 -21.50
N ARG A 34 -29.88 -6.53 -21.31
CA ARG A 34 -29.04 -6.46 -20.10
C ARG A 34 -28.39 -5.08 -19.96
N VAL A 35 -27.79 -4.57 -21.04
CA VAL A 35 -27.18 -3.23 -21.03
C VAL A 35 -28.24 -2.13 -20.75
N PHE A 36 -29.39 -2.22 -21.43
CA PHE A 36 -30.49 -1.28 -21.22
C PHE A 36 -30.99 -1.26 -19.76
N ARG A 37 -31.07 -2.41 -19.14
CA ARG A 37 -31.46 -2.51 -17.71
C ARG A 37 -30.50 -1.77 -16.80
N HIS A 38 -29.18 -1.69 -17.14
CA HIS A 38 -28.21 -0.97 -16.32
C HIS A 38 -28.39 0.56 -16.33
N LEU A 39 -29.15 1.11 -17.26
CA LEU A 39 -29.52 2.54 -17.23
C LEU A 39 -30.36 2.93 -16.00
N PHE A 40 -31.06 1.97 -15.43
CA PHE A 40 -31.96 2.19 -14.27
C PHE A 40 -31.40 1.70 -12.95
N VAL A 41 -30.18 1.15 -12.95
CA VAL A 41 -29.48 0.71 -11.74
C VAL A 41 -28.64 1.86 -11.20
N ALA A 42 -28.63 2.00 -9.87
CA ALA A 42 -27.74 2.98 -9.22
C ALA A 42 -26.27 2.70 -9.55
N THR A 43 -25.51 3.75 -9.76
CA THR A 43 -24.08 3.65 -10.08
C THR A 43 -23.26 3.33 -8.81
N ASP A 44 -22.31 2.41 -8.91
CA ASP A 44 -21.34 2.10 -7.85
C ASP A 44 -20.09 2.99 -7.93
N THR A 45 -20.16 4.07 -8.71
CA THR A 45 -19.04 4.97 -8.94
C THR A 45 -18.81 5.85 -7.72
N VAL A 46 -17.59 5.86 -7.21
CA VAL A 46 -17.15 6.81 -6.19
C VAL A 46 -16.78 8.13 -6.88
N GLN A 47 -17.38 9.22 -6.44
CA GLN A 47 -17.14 10.56 -6.98
C GLN A 47 -15.87 11.15 -6.32
N TYR A 48 -14.71 10.73 -6.80
CA TYR A 48 -13.44 11.31 -6.36
C TYR A 48 -13.24 12.69 -7.03
N PRO A 49 -12.77 13.75 -6.31
CA PRO A 49 -12.24 13.77 -4.94
C PRO A 49 -13.29 14.02 -3.84
N GLU A 50 -14.56 14.30 -4.17
CA GLU A 50 -15.60 14.63 -3.19
C GLU A 50 -15.91 13.47 -2.26
N GLN A 51 -15.77 12.24 -2.78
CA GLN A 51 -15.90 11.00 -2.02
C GLN A 51 -14.60 10.22 -2.09
N GLN A 52 -13.91 10.11 -0.98
CA GLN A 52 -12.71 9.29 -0.93
C GLN A 52 -13.05 7.79 -0.86
N PRO A 53 -12.34 6.95 -1.64
CA PRO A 53 -12.52 5.51 -1.54
C PRO A 53 -12.07 5.00 -0.17
N HIS A 54 -12.83 4.05 0.38
CA HIS A 54 -12.43 3.40 1.63
C HIS A 54 -11.20 2.52 1.40
N MET A 55 -10.07 2.87 2.02
CA MET A 55 -8.86 2.06 1.99
C MET A 55 -8.78 1.14 3.19
N PHE A 56 -8.38 -0.10 2.95
CA PHE A 56 -8.18 -1.08 4.01
C PHE A 56 -6.95 -0.73 4.85
N SER A 57 -6.96 -1.07 6.13
CA SER A 57 -5.82 -0.84 7.04
C SER A 57 -4.51 -1.53 6.58
N ARG A 58 -4.63 -2.60 5.79
CA ARG A 58 -3.49 -3.32 5.19
C ARG A 58 -3.11 -2.83 3.81
N TRP A 59 -3.65 -1.69 3.38
CA TRP A 59 -3.29 -1.10 2.09
C TRP A 59 -1.80 -0.74 2.07
N ARG A 60 -1.16 -1.04 0.97
CA ARG A 60 0.26 -0.77 0.75
C ARG A 60 0.41 0.49 -0.10
N GLY A 61 0.22 1.65 0.51
CA GLY A 61 0.38 2.93 -0.16
C GLY A 61 1.70 3.62 0.24
N ARG A 62 1.63 4.91 0.49
CA ARG A 62 2.78 5.76 0.81
C ARG A 62 3.61 5.20 1.96
N ILE A 63 4.92 5.13 1.76
CA ILE A 63 5.87 4.73 2.79
C ILE A 63 6.25 5.95 3.62
N ILE A 64 6.24 5.78 4.94
CA ILE A 64 6.62 6.81 5.91
C ILE A 64 7.65 6.29 6.89
N LEU A 65 8.40 7.20 7.50
CA LEU A 65 9.21 6.95 8.68
C LEU A 65 8.53 7.53 9.91
N THR A 66 8.56 6.79 11.01
CA THR A 66 7.84 7.13 12.23
C THR A 66 8.78 7.48 13.37
N ARG A 67 8.21 8.18 14.37
CA ARG A 67 8.87 8.52 15.61
C ARG A 67 8.32 7.69 16.76
N ASP A 68 9.11 7.54 17.81
CA ASP A 68 8.63 7.03 19.09
C ASP A 68 7.73 8.07 19.78
N PRO A 69 6.92 7.67 20.76
CA PRO A 69 6.13 8.61 21.56
C PRO A 69 6.95 9.71 22.21
N ASP A 70 8.23 9.47 22.43
CA ASP A 70 9.20 10.44 22.96
C ASP A 70 9.64 11.50 21.93
N GLY A 71 9.21 11.37 20.69
CA GLY A 71 9.57 12.27 19.59
C GLY A 71 10.85 11.88 18.85
N GLU A 72 11.55 10.83 19.28
CA GLU A 72 12.78 10.35 18.64
C GLU A 72 12.50 9.50 17.40
N GLU A 73 13.40 9.52 16.44
CA GLU A 73 13.28 8.70 15.24
C GLU A 73 13.39 7.21 15.60
N ARG A 74 12.43 6.38 15.18
CA ARG A 74 12.51 4.92 15.40
C ARG A 74 13.59 4.24 14.59
N CYS A 75 13.99 4.85 13.48
CA CYS A 75 14.97 4.26 12.59
C CYS A 75 16.35 4.23 13.24
N VAL A 76 16.93 3.04 13.32
CA VAL A 76 18.30 2.82 13.83
C VAL A 76 19.31 2.55 12.71
N ALA A 77 18.94 2.83 11.47
CA ALA A 77 19.76 2.66 10.28
C ALA A 77 20.39 1.25 10.15
N CYS A 78 19.65 0.20 10.49
CA CYS A 78 20.13 -1.19 10.44
C CYS A 78 20.26 -1.76 9.03
N ASN A 79 19.80 -1.06 8.01
CA ASN A 79 19.85 -1.42 6.58
C ASN A 79 19.00 -2.62 6.16
N LEU A 80 18.25 -3.27 7.05
CA LEU A 80 17.45 -4.45 6.72
C LEU A 80 16.37 -4.16 5.67
N CYS A 81 15.76 -2.97 5.71
CA CYS A 81 14.76 -2.56 4.73
C CYS A 81 15.34 -2.43 3.31
N ALA A 82 16.58 -1.94 3.17
CA ALA A 82 17.25 -1.85 1.88
C ALA A 82 17.63 -3.23 1.34
N VAL A 83 18.14 -4.12 2.21
CA VAL A 83 18.47 -5.51 1.83
C VAL A 83 17.24 -6.30 1.43
N ALA A 84 16.09 -6.08 2.11
CA ALA A 84 14.84 -6.76 1.80
C ALA A 84 14.15 -6.21 0.53
N CYS A 85 14.62 -5.08 -0.01
CA CYS A 85 14.00 -4.44 -1.16
C CYS A 85 14.33 -5.18 -2.46
N PRO A 86 13.35 -5.77 -3.17
CA PRO A 86 13.62 -6.55 -4.38
C PRO A 86 14.04 -5.69 -5.59
N VAL A 87 13.81 -4.37 -5.53
CA VAL A 87 14.11 -3.43 -6.62
C VAL A 87 15.21 -2.43 -6.24
N ASP A 88 15.82 -2.59 -5.08
CA ASP A 88 16.93 -1.77 -4.59
C ASP A 88 16.65 -0.25 -4.70
N CYS A 89 15.47 0.16 -4.21
CA CYS A 89 15.02 1.56 -4.28
C CYS A 89 15.28 2.34 -2.99
N ILE A 90 15.85 1.72 -1.94
CA ILE A 90 16.10 2.33 -0.63
C ILE A 90 17.60 2.50 -0.43
N ALA A 91 18.00 3.72 -0.12
CA ALA A 91 19.39 4.04 0.23
C ALA A 91 19.42 4.78 1.57
N LEU A 92 20.33 4.37 2.45
CA LEU A 92 20.51 5.00 3.73
C LEU A 92 21.97 4.90 4.20
N GLN A 93 22.38 5.83 5.03
CA GLN A 93 23.68 5.79 5.69
C GLN A 93 23.50 5.93 7.19
N LYS A 94 24.15 5.06 7.92
CA LYS A 94 24.16 5.07 9.38
C LYS A 94 25.14 6.09 9.92
N THR A 95 24.72 6.82 10.93
CA THR A 95 25.59 7.66 11.77
C THR A 95 25.28 7.41 13.24
N GLU A 96 26.12 7.92 14.13
CA GLU A 96 26.02 7.77 15.57
C GLU A 96 25.97 9.16 16.20
N ASP A 97 25.04 9.34 17.12
CA ASP A 97 24.89 10.55 17.91
C ASP A 97 25.93 10.59 19.07
N GLU A 98 26.12 11.75 19.68
CA GLU A 98 27.01 11.93 20.84
C GLU A 98 26.71 10.97 22.01
N GLU A 99 25.45 10.52 22.09
CA GLU A 99 24.98 9.56 23.10
C GLU A 99 25.16 8.08 22.69
N GLY A 100 25.80 7.82 21.55
CA GLY A 100 26.01 6.47 21.00
C GLY A 100 24.76 5.84 20.39
N ARG A 101 23.79 6.65 20.04
CA ARG A 101 22.58 6.20 19.37
C ARG A 101 22.79 6.16 17.85
N TRP A 102 22.35 5.09 17.23
CA TRP A 102 22.38 4.98 15.77
C TRP A 102 21.11 5.54 15.14
N TYR A 103 21.29 6.35 14.11
CA TYR A 103 20.21 6.92 13.31
C TYR A 103 20.65 7.09 11.86
N PRO A 104 19.73 7.24 10.90
CA PRO A 104 20.11 7.51 9.51
C PRO A 104 20.52 8.97 9.34
N GLU A 105 21.75 9.19 8.89
CA GLU A 105 22.22 10.51 8.44
C GLU A 105 21.38 10.99 7.27
N PHE A 106 21.22 10.12 6.26
CA PHE A 106 20.22 10.28 5.22
C PHE A 106 19.43 8.98 5.04
N PHE A 107 18.20 9.12 4.58
CA PHE A 107 17.33 8.03 4.19
C PHE A 107 16.58 8.46 2.94
N ARG A 108 16.64 7.66 1.90
CA ARG A 108 16.10 8.01 0.60
C ARG A 108 15.34 6.83 0.01
N ILE A 109 14.16 7.09 -0.55
CA ILE A 109 13.39 6.11 -1.31
C ILE A 109 13.11 6.65 -2.71
N ASN A 110 13.43 5.86 -3.72
CA ASN A 110 13.05 6.16 -5.08
C ASN A 110 11.70 5.52 -5.42
N PHE A 111 10.61 6.29 -5.25
CA PHE A 111 9.26 5.82 -5.52
C PHE A 111 9.00 5.50 -6.99
N SER A 112 9.77 6.06 -7.93
CA SER A 112 9.65 5.70 -9.34
C SER A 112 10.07 4.26 -9.65
N ARG A 113 10.79 3.60 -8.73
CA ARG A 113 11.19 2.18 -8.82
C ARG A 113 10.43 1.30 -7.85
N CYS A 114 9.87 1.88 -6.79
CA CYS A 114 9.19 1.14 -5.74
C CYS A 114 7.95 0.41 -6.29
N ILE A 115 7.80 -0.87 -5.95
CA ILE A 115 6.65 -1.70 -6.33
C ILE A 115 5.62 -1.86 -5.21
N MET A 116 5.76 -1.13 -4.11
CA MET A 116 4.85 -1.15 -2.95
C MET A 116 4.64 -2.56 -2.37
N CYS A 117 5.66 -3.40 -2.39
CA CYS A 117 5.55 -4.81 -1.94
C CYS A 117 5.41 -4.99 -0.42
N GLY A 118 5.84 -4.00 0.38
CA GLY A 118 5.74 -4.03 1.84
C GLY A 118 6.86 -4.77 2.57
N PHE A 119 7.83 -5.42 1.88
CA PHE A 119 8.91 -6.15 2.52
C PHE A 119 9.79 -5.30 3.44
N CYS A 120 9.92 -4.00 3.13
CA CYS A 120 10.66 -3.08 3.99
C CYS A 120 9.97 -2.86 5.35
N GLU A 121 8.63 -2.86 5.40
CA GLU A 121 7.86 -2.78 6.64
C GLU A 121 8.02 -4.08 7.45
N GLU A 122 7.92 -5.24 6.79
CA GLU A 122 8.07 -6.56 7.43
C GLU A 122 9.49 -6.81 7.96
N ALA A 123 10.51 -6.31 7.26
CA ALA A 123 11.92 -6.47 7.65
C ALA A 123 12.36 -5.51 8.76
N CYS A 124 11.57 -4.49 9.09
CA CYS A 124 11.95 -3.45 10.04
C CYS A 124 11.77 -3.90 11.49
N PRO A 125 12.84 -4.10 12.28
CA PRO A 125 12.73 -4.60 13.66
C PRO A 125 12.15 -3.54 14.61
N THR A 126 12.24 -2.25 14.25
CA THR A 126 11.79 -1.13 15.10
C THR A 126 10.43 -0.58 14.69
N ASN A 127 9.80 -1.13 13.65
CA ASN A 127 8.58 -0.59 13.04
C ASN A 127 8.70 0.89 12.63
N ALA A 128 9.91 1.31 12.28
CA ALA A 128 10.20 2.68 11.89
C ALA A 128 9.64 3.01 10.52
N ILE A 129 9.77 2.09 9.56
CA ILE A 129 9.22 2.22 8.22
C ILE A 129 7.85 1.55 8.16
N GLN A 130 6.85 2.27 7.66
CA GLN A 130 5.47 1.79 7.60
C GLN A 130 4.82 2.21 6.29
N LEU A 131 3.91 1.38 5.79
CA LEU A 131 3.06 1.69 4.65
C LEU A 131 1.72 2.25 5.14
N THR A 132 1.27 3.33 4.54
CA THR A 132 0.02 4.00 4.89
C THR A 132 -1.09 3.68 3.89
N PRO A 133 -2.35 3.93 4.21
CA PRO A 133 -3.43 3.82 3.25
C PRO A 133 -3.48 4.99 2.25
N ASP A 134 -2.53 5.93 2.31
CA ASP A 134 -2.40 7.04 1.38
C ASP A 134 -1.92 6.57 0.00
N PHE A 135 -2.55 7.06 -1.05
CA PHE A 135 -2.25 6.73 -2.44
C PHE A 135 -1.95 7.97 -3.30
N GLU A 136 -2.12 9.17 -2.75
CA GLU A 136 -1.94 10.41 -3.49
C GLU A 136 -0.46 10.81 -3.56
N MET A 137 0.27 10.20 -4.50
CA MET A 137 1.72 10.38 -4.68
C MET A 137 2.08 10.75 -6.11
N ALA A 138 1.15 11.33 -6.87
CA ALA A 138 1.40 11.67 -8.26
C ALA A 138 2.26 12.93 -8.36
N GLU A 139 3.36 12.84 -9.09
CA GLU A 139 4.28 13.94 -9.35
C GLU A 139 4.46 14.21 -10.85
N TYR A 140 4.74 15.46 -11.20
CA TYR A 140 4.92 15.85 -12.60
C TYR A 140 6.27 15.40 -13.17
N LYS A 141 7.30 15.30 -12.33
CA LYS A 141 8.65 14.91 -12.72
C LYS A 141 9.08 13.65 -12.00
N ARG A 142 9.74 12.76 -12.73
CA ARG A 142 10.26 11.52 -12.15
C ARG A 142 11.30 11.78 -11.04
N GLN A 143 12.00 12.90 -11.08
CA GLN A 143 12.99 13.28 -10.06
C GLN A 143 12.34 13.60 -8.73
N ASP A 144 11.14 14.19 -8.74
CA ASP A 144 10.38 14.55 -7.55
C ASP A 144 9.83 13.30 -6.80
N MET A 145 9.84 12.13 -7.46
CA MET A 145 9.55 10.83 -6.85
C MET A 145 10.69 10.25 -6.01
N VAL A 146 11.78 10.96 -5.84
CA VAL A 146 12.87 10.57 -4.93
C VAL A 146 12.70 11.34 -3.64
N TRP A 147 12.19 10.66 -2.63
CA TRP A 147 11.89 11.27 -1.34
C TRP A 147 13.02 11.06 -0.37
N GLU A 148 13.39 12.14 0.31
CA GLU A 148 14.41 12.19 1.34
C GLU A 148 13.81 11.91 2.73
N LYS A 149 14.69 11.77 3.72
CA LYS A 149 14.28 11.54 5.11
C LYS A 149 13.27 12.56 5.64
N ALA A 150 13.42 13.83 5.27
CA ALA A 150 12.54 14.91 5.71
C ALA A 150 11.11 14.75 5.19
N ASP A 151 10.95 14.25 3.95
CA ASP A 151 9.64 14.02 3.32
C ASP A 151 8.95 12.77 3.86
N LEU A 152 9.74 11.80 4.33
CA LEU A 152 9.26 10.51 4.82
C LEU A 152 8.91 10.54 6.30
N LEU A 153 9.60 11.39 7.08
CA LEU A 153 9.53 11.38 8.54
C LEU A 153 8.33 12.16 9.05
N ILE A 154 7.36 11.45 9.60
CA ILE A 154 6.16 12.05 10.20
C ILE A 154 6.37 12.39 11.68
N ALA A 155 5.56 13.29 12.21
CA ALA A 155 5.60 13.73 13.61
C ALA A 155 5.03 12.70 14.61
N GLY A 156 4.72 11.49 14.20
CA GLY A 156 4.04 10.51 15.05
C GLY A 156 4.51 9.08 14.89
N THR A 157 3.85 8.20 15.62
CA THR A 157 4.17 6.77 15.75
C THR A 157 3.54 5.90 14.67
N GLY A 158 2.74 6.48 13.78
CA GLY A 158 2.05 5.75 12.71
C GLY A 158 1.07 4.71 13.26
N LYS A 159 1.11 3.49 12.72
CA LYS A 159 0.20 2.38 13.07
C LYS A 159 0.41 1.83 14.50
N TYR A 160 1.61 1.98 15.05
CA TYR A 160 2.05 1.33 16.29
C TYR A 160 2.30 2.36 17.39
N HIS A 161 1.28 3.12 17.75
CA HIS A 161 1.37 4.22 18.72
C HIS A 161 1.59 3.74 20.16
N GLU A 162 1.29 2.49 20.49
CA GLU A 162 1.52 1.91 21.82
C GLU A 162 2.93 1.36 22.02
N THR A 163 3.71 1.22 20.92
CA THR A 163 5.03 0.61 20.99
C THR A 163 6.11 1.68 21.08
N ASN A 164 6.87 1.67 22.17
CA ASN A 164 8.09 2.43 22.30
C ASN A 164 9.30 1.49 22.19
N PHE A 165 10.02 1.60 21.08
CA PHE A 165 11.14 0.71 20.79
C PHE A 165 12.26 0.83 21.84
N TYR A 166 12.63 2.05 22.22
CA TYR A 166 13.71 2.25 23.15
C TYR A 166 13.37 1.82 24.56
N ARG A 167 12.12 1.91 24.95
CA ARG A 167 11.63 1.33 26.20
C ARG A 167 11.79 -0.18 26.22
N VAL A 168 11.42 -0.85 25.13
CA VAL A 168 11.54 -2.32 24.99
C VAL A 168 13.01 -2.75 24.95
N ALA A 169 13.85 -2.00 24.21
CA ALA A 169 15.28 -2.25 24.11
C ALA A 169 16.05 -1.95 25.42
N GLY A 170 15.39 -1.31 26.37
CA GLY A 170 15.99 -0.98 27.67
C GLY A 170 17.06 0.09 27.63
N LYS A 171 17.08 0.93 26.57
CA LYS A 171 17.97 2.11 26.48
C LYS A 171 17.25 3.36 26.91
N SER A 172 17.98 4.28 27.58
CA SER A 172 17.55 5.64 27.83
C SER A 172 17.88 6.51 26.62
N ILE A 173 17.02 7.45 26.31
CA ILE A 173 17.23 8.42 25.24
C ILE A 173 17.38 9.79 25.86
N GLY A 174 18.51 10.45 25.60
CA GLY A 174 18.74 11.82 26.01
C GLY A 174 18.53 12.07 27.51
N GLY A 175 19.01 11.18 28.38
CA GLY A 175 18.90 11.31 29.83
C GLY A 175 17.47 11.11 30.38
N LYS A 176 16.51 10.70 29.55
CA LYS A 176 15.15 10.37 30.01
C LYS A 176 15.12 8.98 30.63
N ASP A 177 14.39 8.85 31.73
CA ASP A 177 14.19 7.55 32.36
C ASP A 177 13.45 6.57 31.45
N LYS A 178 13.86 5.30 31.52
CA LYS A 178 13.25 4.22 30.73
C LYS A 178 11.75 4.14 31.03
N GLY A 179 10.95 4.44 30.04
CA GLY A 179 9.53 4.14 30.08
C GLY A 179 8.57 5.29 30.29
N GLU A 180 9.04 6.50 30.40
CA GLU A 180 8.17 7.67 30.34
C GLU A 180 8.03 8.14 28.90
N ALA A 181 6.95 7.68 28.24
CA ALA A 181 6.53 8.29 27.00
C ALA A 181 6.11 9.73 27.27
N ARG A 182 6.62 10.68 26.49
CA ARG A 182 6.03 12.02 26.49
C ARG A 182 4.61 11.91 25.95
N ASN A 183 3.64 11.99 26.83
CA ASN A 183 2.19 12.05 26.47
C ASN A 183 1.81 13.34 25.72
N GLU A 184 2.79 14.09 25.22
CA GLU A 184 2.58 15.43 24.64
C GLU A 184 2.18 15.39 23.16
N LEU A 185 2.39 14.26 22.47
CA LEU A 185 1.97 14.14 21.08
C LEU A 185 0.83 13.11 20.98
N PRO A 186 -0.36 13.56 20.62
CA PRO A 186 -1.45 12.61 20.36
C PRO A 186 -1.03 11.63 19.27
N PRO A 187 -1.53 10.39 19.31
CA PRO A 187 -1.31 9.44 18.25
C PRO A 187 -1.77 10.07 16.93
N VAL A 188 -0.85 10.18 15.99
CA VAL A 188 -1.15 10.78 14.69
C VAL A 188 -2.02 9.79 13.92
N ASP A 189 -3.24 10.19 13.60
CA ASP A 189 -4.02 9.47 12.61
C ASP A 189 -3.29 9.61 11.27
N VAL A 190 -2.80 8.49 10.75
CA VAL A 190 -2.06 8.44 9.48
C VAL A 190 -2.89 9.02 8.33
N ARG A 191 -4.23 9.03 8.46
CA ARG A 191 -5.13 9.66 7.49
C ARG A 191 -5.13 11.18 7.56
N SER A 192 -4.77 11.77 8.70
CA SER A 192 -4.69 13.23 8.86
C SER A 192 -3.40 13.83 8.33
N LEU A 193 -2.46 12.99 7.85
CA LEU A 193 -1.21 13.41 7.20
C LEU A 193 -1.35 13.55 5.68
N LEU A 194 -2.55 13.36 5.17
CA LEU A 194 -2.88 13.63 3.78
C LEU A 194 -2.94 15.15 3.58
N PRO A 195 -2.23 15.69 2.56
CA PRO A 195 -2.35 17.10 2.19
C PRO A 195 -3.76 17.45 1.71
#